data_b092c5407573c264be23d4f41f7b0db2
#
_entry.id   b092c5407573c264be23d4f41f7b0db2
#
_cell.length_a   1.000
_cell.length_b   1.000
_cell.length_c   1.000
_cell.angle_alpha   90.00
_cell.angle_beta   90.00
_cell.angle_gamma   90.00
#
_symmetry.space_group_name_H-M   'P 1'
#
loop_
_entity.id
_entity.type
_entity.pdbx_description
1 polymer ?
#
loop_
_entity_poly.entity_id
_entity_poly.type
_entity_poly.pdbx_seq_one_letter_code
_entity_poly.pdbx_strand_id
1 'polypeptide(L)'
;SEAKKKAAADLAAKNLAQLQKIDIAASKILDKMPFAAIYRIDPVKKEWNNANCEGTLFVYQRADRPYFSFLIANRNDPSDFIEPLTMNHNLRLDGNFIYFHKDNSSIQALWFHEMSDTQRVFNLLQKLVDKLKASTTEQARAAGGIKAPNTAATVSTNPPQTSKSVDILQMIKSA
;
A
#
# COMPACT_ATOMS: atom_id res chain seq x y z
N SER A 1 11.98 -26.77 -14.28
CA SER A 1 11.62 -28.12 -13.88
C SER A 1 10.55 -28.09 -12.80
N GLU A 2 9.82 -29.19 -12.71
CA GLU A 2 8.71 -29.24 -11.77
C GLU A 2 9.18 -29.20 -10.33
N ALA A 3 10.33 -29.75 -10.04
CA ALA A 3 10.90 -29.71 -8.69
C ALA A 3 11.17 -28.28 -8.25
N LYS A 4 11.65 -27.42 -9.16
CA LYS A 4 11.90 -26.03 -8.84
C LYS A 4 10.58 -25.28 -8.64
N LYS A 5 9.57 -25.61 -9.45
CA LYS A 5 8.25 -24.96 -9.30
C LYS A 5 7.62 -25.32 -7.97
N LYS A 6 7.74 -26.57 -7.57
CA LYS A 6 7.19 -27.03 -6.30
C LYS A 6 7.91 -26.35 -5.14
N ALA A 7 9.24 -26.29 -5.21
CA ALA A 7 10.03 -25.65 -4.17
C ALA A 7 9.67 -24.16 -4.03
N ALA A 8 9.47 -23.47 -5.16
CA ALA A 8 9.08 -22.06 -5.16
C ALA A 8 7.68 -21.87 -4.58
N ALA A 9 6.75 -22.76 -4.91
CA ALA A 9 5.39 -22.71 -4.39
C ALA A 9 5.38 -22.98 -2.87
N ASP A 10 6.18 -23.93 -2.41
CA ASP A 10 6.27 -24.26 -1.00
C ASP A 10 6.87 -23.08 -0.22
N LEU A 11 7.88 -22.41 -0.78
CA LEU A 11 8.48 -21.26 -0.14
C LEU A 11 7.50 -20.10 -0.09
N ALA A 12 6.76 -19.87 -1.16
CA ALA A 12 5.74 -18.82 -1.20
C ALA A 12 4.67 -19.06 -0.15
N ALA A 13 4.24 -20.32 0.00
CA ALA A 13 3.24 -20.67 1.00
C ALA A 13 3.76 -20.46 2.42
N LYS A 14 5.04 -20.77 2.67
CA LYS A 14 5.64 -20.54 3.98
C LYS A 14 5.76 -19.06 4.29
N ASN A 15 6.15 -18.26 3.31
CA ASN A 15 6.28 -16.82 3.47
C ASN A 15 4.91 -16.20 3.76
N LEU A 16 3.88 -16.63 3.06
CA LEU A 16 2.53 -16.13 3.29
C LEU A 16 2.03 -16.54 4.68
N ALA A 17 2.25 -17.77 5.09
CA ALA A 17 1.85 -18.23 6.41
C ALA A 17 2.53 -17.41 7.51
N GLN A 18 3.81 -17.05 7.30
CA GLN A 18 4.54 -16.24 8.24
C GLN A 18 3.95 -14.83 8.31
N LEU A 19 3.63 -14.24 7.17
CA LEU A 19 3.01 -12.92 7.11
C LEU A 19 1.63 -12.94 7.75
N GLN A 20 0.88 -14.01 7.58
CA GLN A 20 -0.46 -14.14 8.16
C GLN A 20 -0.45 -14.21 9.68
N LYS A 21 0.68 -14.50 10.30
CA LYS A 21 0.81 -14.44 11.75
C LYS A 21 0.79 -13.00 12.24
N ILE A 22 1.18 -12.07 11.38
CA ILE A 22 1.20 -10.64 11.71
C ILE A 22 -0.09 -9.99 11.21
N ASP A 23 -0.52 -10.31 10.00
CA ASP A 23 -1.74 -9.78 9.40
C ASP A 23 -2.54 -10.95 8.84
N ILE A 24 -3.54 -11.39 9.56
CA ILE A 24 -4.34 -12.55 9.20
C ILE A 24 -5.08 -12.37 7.88
N ALA A 25 -5.31 -11.15 7.46
CA ALA A 25 -6.00 -10.87 6.21
C ALA A 25 -5.08 -10.92 4.99
N ALA A 26 -3.78 -11.13 5.18
CA ALA A 26 -2.85 -11.24 4.07
C ALA A 26 -3.25 -12.43 3.17
N SER A 27 -3.41 -12.19 1.87
CA SER A 27 -3.84 -13.23 0.93
C SER A 27 -2.81 -13.55 -0.14
N LYS A 28 -1.95 -12.61 -0.49
CA LYS A 28 -0.95 -12.85 -1.53
C LYS A 28 0.22 -11.89 -1.36
N ILE A 29 1.43 -12.41 -1.38
CA ILE A 29 2.63 -11.59 -1.35
C ILE A 29 2.94 -11.15 -2.79
N LEU A 30 3.05 -9.85 -3.01
CA LEU A 30 3.34 -9.28 -4.32
C LEU A 30 4.84 -9.07 -4.52
N ASP A 31 5.56 -8.74 -3.46
CA ASP A 31 7.02 -8.66 -3.48
C ASP A 31 7.56 -8.83 -2.06
N LYS A 32 8.79 -9.30 -1.96
CA LYS A 32 9.47 -9.52 -0.68
C LYS A 32 10.91 -9.09 -0.83
N MET A 33 11.38 -8.25 0.10
CA MET A 33 12.77 -7.83 0.14
C MET A 33 13.40 -8.28 1.46
N PRO A 34 14.60 -8.87 1.41
CA PRO A 34 15.25 -9.35 2.64
C PRO A 34 15.54 -8.23 3.63
N PHE A 35 15.73 -7.02 3.14
CA PHE A 35 16.04 -5.89 4.00
C PHE A 35 15.48 -4.58 3.48
N ALA A 36 14.83 -3.84 4.36
CA ALA A 36 14.45 -2.46 4.15
C ALA A 36 14.46 -1.77 5.49
N ALA A 37 14.67 -0.48 5.52
CA ALA A 37 14.68 0.30 6.75
C ALA A 37 13.75 1.51 6.62
N ILE A 38 13.22 1.98 7.75
CA ILE A 38 12.36 3.17 7.78
C ILE A 38 13.13 4.33 8.41
N TYR A 39 13.05 5.48 7.75
CA TYR A 39 13.57 6.73 8.27
C TYR A 39 12.42 7.72 8.42
N ARG A 40 12.48 8.57 9.44
CA ARG A 40 11.48 9.60 9.68
C ARG A 40 12.16 10.95 9.79
N ILE A 41 11.47 11.99 9.32
CA ILE A 41 12.01 13.32 9.43
C ILE A 41 11.54 13.91 10.76
N ASP A 42 12.47 14.51 11.50
CA ASP A 42 12.13 15.25 12.72
C ASP A 42 11.60 16.62 12.26
N PRO A 43 10.36 16.95 12.53
CA PRO A 43 9.78 18.20 12.04
C PRO A 43 10.39 19.46 12.68
N VAL A 44 11.00 19.34 13.84
CA VAL A 44 11.58 20.48 14.52
C VAL A 44 13.02 20.70 14.05
N LYS A 45 13.83 19.65 14.08
CA LYS A 45 15.22 19.74 13.67
C LYS A 45 15.40 19.63 12.17
N LYS A 46 14.37 19.16 11.47
CA LYS A 46 14.39 18.91 10.03
C LYS A 46 15.52 17.95 9.64
N GLU A 47 15.80 16.99 10.49
CA GLU A 47 16.80 15.98 10.25
C GLU A 47 16.14 14.63 10.05
N TRP A 48 16.76 13.78 9.21
CA TRP A 48 16.27 12.42 9.03
C TRP A 48 16.87 11.50 10.08
N ASN A 49 16.01 10.81 10.79
CA ASN A 49 16.43 9.86 11.82
C ASN A 49 16.00 8.46 11.45
N ASN A 50 16.86 7.48 11.78
CA ASN A 50 16.49 6.09 11.65
C ASN A 50 15.37 5.80 12.66
N ALA A 51 14.28 5.19 12.20
CA ALA A 51 13.13 4.93 13.06
C ALA A 51 13.29 3.67 13.91
N ASN A 52 14.49 3.09 13.94
CA ASN A 52 14.77 1.84 14.62
C ASN A 52 13.88 0.71 14.11
N CYS A 53 13.57 0.75 12.83
CA CYS A 53 12.73 -0.25 12.18
C CYS A 53 13.42 -0.71 10.92
N GLU A 54 13.82 -1.95 10.89
CA GLU A 54 14.46 -2.56 9.74
C GLU A 54 14.23 -4.06 9.73
N GLY A 55 14.16 -4.65 8.60
CA GLY A 55 13.95 -6.09 8.46
C GLY A 55 13.39 -6.45 7.10
N THR A 56 12.77 -7.61 7.02
CA THR A 56 12.17 -8.08 5.78
C THR A 56 10.95 -7.25 5.43
N LEU A 57 10.89 -6.78 4.19
CA LEU A 57 9.75 -6.04 3.69
C LEU A 57 8.84 -6.97 2.89
N PHE A 58 7.56 -6.89 3.13
CA PHE A 58 6.54 -7.55 2.33
C PHE A 58 5.63 -6.50 1.73
N VAL A 59 5.37 -6.58 0.43
CA VAL A 59 4.31 -5.81 -0.21
C VAL A 59 3.26 -6.84 -0.58
N TYR A 60 2.03 -6.67 -0.14
CA TYR A 60 1.04 -7.75 -0.24
C TYR A 60 -0.40 -7.27 -0.44
N GLN A 61 -1.20 -8.21 -0.92
CA GLN A 61 -2.62 -8.02 -1.09
C GLN A 61 -3.34 -8.64 0.10
N ARG A 62 -4.42 -8.03 0.53
CA ARG A 62 -5.24 -8.51 1.65
C ARG A 62 -6.62 -8.94 1.13
N ALA A 63 -7.23 -9.85 1.86
CA ALA A 63 -8.56 -10.32 1.54
C ALA A 63 -9.64 -9.32 1.96
N ASP A 64 -9.27 -8.33 2.79
CA ASP A 64 -10.18 -7.33 3.31
C ASP A 64 -9.56 -5.94 3.12
N ARG A 65 -10.35 -4.90 3.30
CA ARG A 65 -9.84 -3.54 3.20
C ARG A 65 -8.95 -3.19 4.36
N PRO A 66 -7.87 -2.48 4.13
CA PRO A 66 -7.39 -2.02 2.82
C PRO A 66 -6.82 -3.20 2.03
N TYR A 67 -6.99 -3.19 0.72
CA TYR A 67 -6.62 -4.35 -0.10
C TYR A 67 -5.12 -4.51 -0.32
N PHE A 68 -4.35 -3.46 -0.15
CA PHE A 68 -2.89 -3.51 -0.32
C PHE A 68 -2.18 -2.85 0.85
N SER A 69 -1.06 -3.41 1.23
CA SER A 69 -0.28 -2.90 2.34
C SER A 69 1.19 -3.27 2.14
N PHE A 70 2.10 -2.57 2.81
CA PHE A 70 3.44 -3.09 2.97
C PHE A 70 3.75 -3.19 4.47
N LEU A 71 4.65 -4.09 4.80
CA LEU A 71 4.97 -4.40 6.18
C LEU A 71 6.45 -4.71 6.30
N ILE A 72 7.08 -4.18 7.32
CA ILE A 72 8.45 -4.57 7.66
C ILE A 72 8.40 -5.38 8.95
N ALA A 73 8.89 -6.61 8.86
CA ALA A 73 9.03 -7.46 10.04
C ALA A 73 10.26 -6.95 10.79
N ASN A 74 10.03 -6.13 11.81
CA ASN A 74 11.08 -5.38 12.47
C ASN A 74 12.00 -6.30 13.29
N ARG A 75 13.31 -6.19 13.05
CA ARG A 75 14.30 -6.98 13.76
C ARG A 75 14.76 -6.30 15.05
N ASN A 76 14.51 -4.99 15.15
CA ASN A 76 15.01 -4.20 16.25
C ASN A 76 14.03 -4.01 17.40
N ASP A 77 12.76 -4.33 17.17
CA ASP A 77 11.70 -4.08 18.14
C ASP A 77 10.59 -5.09 17.90
N PRO A 78 9.88 -5.54 18.93
CA PRO A 78 8.77 -6.48 18.74
C PRO A 78 7.63 -5.95 17.88
N SER A 79 7.53 -4.63 17.73
CA SER A 79 6.47 -4.04 16.95
C SER A 79 6.87 -3.94 15.49
N ASP A 80 6.10 -4.57 14.62
CA ASP A 80 6.33 -4.50 13.19
C ASP A 80 5.76 -3.21 12.62
N PHE A 81 6.30 -2.76 11.49
CA PHE A 81 5.80 -1.57 10.81
C PHE A 81 4.81 -1.99 9.73
N ILE A 82 3.60 -1.50 9.79
CA ILE A 82 2.57 -1.80 8.79
C ILE A 82 2.05 -0.49 8.21
N GLU A 83 2.11 -0.38 6.89
CA GLU A 83 1.59 0.79 6.19
C GLU A 83 0.52 0.35 5.19
N PRO A 84 -0.75 0.51 5.54
CA PRO A 84 -1.83 0.23 4.61
C PRO A 84 -1.81 1.28 3.48
N LEU A 85 -1.92 0.84 2.24
CA LEU A 85 -1.89 1.74 1.11
C LEU A 85 -3.27 2.33 0.84
N THR A 86 -3.29 3.61 0.51
CA THR A 86 -4.52 4.31 0.16
C THR A 86 -4.30 5.10 -1.13
N MET A 87 -5.38 5.54 -1.74
CA MET A 87 -5.29 6.35 -2.94
C MET A 87 -4.69 7.74 -2.66
N ASN A 88 -4.56 8.12 -1.40
CA ASN A 88 -4.00 9.41 -1.02
C ASN A 88 -2.51 9.36 -0.69
N HIS A 89 -1.89 8.23 -0.88
CA HIS A 89 -0.46 8.12 -0.69
C HIS A 89 0.29 8.85 -1.80
N ASN A 90 1.28 9.63 -1.41
CA ASN A 90 2.21 10.27 -2.35
C ASN A 90 3.55 9.58 -2.18
N LEU A 91 4.11 9.14 -3.29
CA LEU A 91 5.36 8.40 -3.31
C LEU A 91 6.38 9.15 -4.18
N ARG A 92 7.63 9.15 -3.76
CA ARG A 92 8.71 9.75 -4.56
C ARG A 92 9.95 8.89 -4.47
N LEU A 93 10.51 8.57 -5.63
CA LEU A 93 11.73 7.79 -5.72
C LEU A 93 12.95 8.72 -5.76
N ASP A 94 13.93 8.45 -4.92
CA ASP A 94 15.17 9.21 -4.91
C ASP A 94 16.32 8.28 -4.50
N GLY A 95 17.05 7.77 -5.47
CA GLY A 95 18.18 6.88 -5.22
C GLY A 95 17.77 5.60 -4.50
N ASN A 96 18.29 5.43 -3.29
CA ASN A 96 17.98 4.26 -2.45
C ASN A 96 16.77 4.48 -1.57
N PHE A 97 16.10 5.63 -1.70
CA PHE A 97 14.96 5.99 -0.87
C PHE A 97 13.65 6.04 -1.64
N ILE A 98 12.58 5.61 -0.99
CA ILE A 98 11.23 5.88 -1.43
C ILE A 98 10.59 6.72 -0.34
N TYR A 99 10.31 7.99 -0.63
CA TYR A 99 9.61 8.86 0.31
C TYR A 99 8.11 8.62 0.18
N PHE A 100 7.42 8.53 1.29
CA PHE A 100 5.98 8.33 1.28
C PHE A 100 5.29 9.11 2.38
N HIS A 101 4.10 9.62 2.09
CA HIS A 101 3.23 10.22 3.08
C HIS A 101 1.78 10.11 2.61
N LYS A 102 0.87 10.16 3.56
CA LYS A 102 -0.54 10.10 3.27
C LYS A 102 -1.16 11.41 3.70
N ASP A 103 -1.87 12.10 2.82
CA ASP A 103 -2.50 13.40 3.10
C ASP A 103 -1.47 14.39 3.68
N ASN A 104 -1.76 14.95 4.84
CA ASN A 104 -0.86 15.91 5.47
C ASN A 104 0.00 15.29 6.58
N SER A 105 0.14 13.97 6.55
CA SER A 105 0.96 13.30 7.55
C SER A 105 2.45 13.56 7.31
N SER A 106 3.26 13.27 8.32
CA SER A 106 4.70 13.42 8.20
C SER A 106 5.29 12.49 7.16
N ILE A 107 6.32 12.98 6.48
CA ILE A 107 6.99 12.20 5.46
C ILE A 107 7.90 11.16 6.11
N GLN A 108 7.85 9.96 5.61
CA GLN A 108 8.74 8.88 6.00
C GLN A 108 9.45 8.35 4.76
N ALA A 109 10.48 7.57 4.93
CA ALA A 109 11.21 6.99 3.80
C ALA A 109 11.55 5.54 4.03
N LEU A 110 11.41 4.75 2.97
CA LEU A 110 11.93 3.39 2.91
C LEU A 110 13.33 3.49 2.32
N TRP A 111 14.27 2.77 2.87
CA TRP A 111 15.64 2.70 2.36
C TRP A 111 16.00 1.27 2.00
N PHE A 112 16.69 1.10 0.88
CA PHE A 112 17.16 -0.20 0.40
C PHE A 112 18.65 -0.14 0.07
N HIS A 113 19.32 -1.29 0.09
CA HIS A 113 20.75 -1.36 -0.24
C HIS A 113 21.01 -1.10 -1.72
N GLU A 114 20.12 -1.57 -2.59
CA GLU A 114 20.31 -1.47 -4.03
C GLU A 114 19.29 -0.55 -4.68
N MET A 115 19.75 0.34 -5.55
CA MET A 115 18.84 1.26 -6.26
C MET A 115 17.88 0.53 -7.19
N SER A 116 18.33 -0.58 -7.78
CA SER A 116 17.45 -1.37 -8.65
C SER A 116 16.27 -1.97 -7.88
N ASP A 117 16.51 -2.40 -6.65
CA ASP A 117 15.44 -2.93 -5.80
C ASP A 117 14.50 -1.80 -5.37
N THR A 118 15.06 -0.63 -5.06
CA THR A 118 14.30 0.55 -4.69
C THR A 118 13.33 0.92 -5.81
N GLN A 119 13.83 0.95 -7.04
CA GLN A 119 13.02 1.29 -8.20
C GLN A 119 11.93 0.26 -8.44
N ARG A 120 12.24 -1.01 -8.31
CA ARG A 120 11.25 -2.08 -8.48
C ARG A 120 10.11 -1.97 -7.47
N VAL A 121 10.47 -1.78 -6.21
CA VAL A 121 9.46 -1.64 -5.15
C VAL A 121 8.65 -0.35 -5.36
N PHE A 122 9.31 0.75 -5.73
CA PHE A 122 8.60 2.00 -6.01
C PHE A 122 7.56 1.81 -7.13
N ASN A 123 7.96 1.17 -8.22
CA ASN A 123 7.07 0.95 -9.34
C ASN A 123 5.85 0.12 -8.92
N LEU A 124 6.08 -0.89 -8.08
CA LEU A 124 4.99 -1.72 -7.56
C LEU A 124 4.06 -0.90 -6.66
N LEU A 125 4.60 -0.17 -5.70
CA LEU A 125 3.79 0.63 -4.78
C LEU A 125 2.98 1.68 -5.55
N GLN A 126 3.59 2.35 -6.52
CA GLN A 126 2.90 3.36 -7.32
C GLN A 126 1.77 2.72 -8.13
N LYS A 127 2.02 1.55 -8.69
CA LYS A 127 1.01 0.81 -9.44
C LYS A 127 -0.19 0.47 -8.55
N LEU A 128 0.07 0.06 -7.31
CA LEU A 128 -1.00 -0.29 -6.38
C LEU A 128 -1.81 0.94 -5.98
N VAL A 129 -1.15 2.07 -5.71
CA VAL A 129 -1.84 3.31 -5.39
C VAL A 129 -2.69 3.76 -6.57
N ASP A 130 -2.15 3.68 -7.79
CA ASP A 130 -2.88 4.05 -9.00
C ASP A 130 -4.10 3.14 -9.21
N LYS A 131 -3.95 1.86 -8.88
CA LYS A 131 -5.05 0.90 -8.98
C LYS A 131 -6.17 1.26 -8.01
N LEU A 132 -5.84 1.70 -6.81
CA LEU A 132 -6.84 2.14 -5.84
C LEU A 132 -7.56 3.40 -6.33
N LYS A 133 -6.84 4.34 -6.96
CA LYS A 133 -7.44 5.53 -7.54
C LYS A 133 -8.41 5.17 -8.67
N ALA A 134 -8.00 4.29 -9.55
CA ALA A 134 -8.81 3.88 -10.70
C ALA A 134 -10.08 3.15 -10.25
N SER A 135 -9.97 2.30 -9.26
CA SER A 135 -11.10 1.56 -8.72
C SER A 135 -12.16 2.52 -8.16
N THR A 136 -11.73 3.52 -7.41
CA THR A 136 -12.64 4.51 -6.84
C THR A 136 -13.31 5.32 -7.94
N THR A 137 -12.54 5.76 -8.95
CA THR A 137 -13.07 6.53 -10.07
C THR A 137 -14.07 5.70 -10.87
N GLU A 138 -13.77 4.44 -11.06
CA GLU A 138 -14.64 3.56 -11.82
C GLU A 138 -15.97 3.33 -11.10
N GLN A 139 -15.95 3.17 -9.79
CA GLN A 139 -17.18 3.01 -9.03
C GLN A 139 -18.03 4.28 -9.07
N ALA A 140 -17.42 5.43 -8.98
CA ALA A 140 -18.13 6.69 -9.07
C ALA A 140 -18.76 6.85 -10.45
N ARG A 141 -18.03 6.44 -11.49
CA ARG A 141 -18.52 6.52 -12.86
C ARG A 141 -19.68 5.55 -13.08
N ALA A 142 -19.57 4.35 -12.56
CA ALA A 142 -20.63 3.36 -12.69
C ALA A 142 -21.91 3.83 -11.99
N ALA A 143 -21.77 4.41 -10.81
CA ALA A 143 -22.91 4.92 -10.08
C ALA A 143 -23.59 6.05 -10.87
N GLY A 144 -22.79 6.93 -11.47
CA GLY A 144 -23.34 7.99 -12.30
C GLY A 144 -24.00 7.44 -13.54
N GLY A 145 -23.39 6.45 -14.16
CA GLY A 145 -23.92 5.85 -15.37
C GLY A 145 -25.25 5.16 -15.14
N ILE A 146 -25.40 4.54 -14.02
CA ILE A 146 -26.64 3.85 -13.74
C ILE A 146 -27.79 4.84 -13.66
N LYS A 147 -27.56 6.00 -13.16
CA LYS A 147 -28.60 6.98 -13.02
C LYS A 147 -28.86 7.77 -14.26
N ALA A 148 -27.88 7.96 -15.06
CA ALA A 148 -28.00 8.80 -16.24
C ALA A 148 -29.26 8.55 -17.04
N PRO A 149 -29.61 7.36 -17.38
CA PRO A 149 -30.73 7.12 -18.25
C PRO A 149 -32.05 7.59 -17.66
N ASN A 150 -32.20 7.41 -16.40
CA ASN A 150 -33.47 7.67 -15.83
C ASN A 150 -33.69 9.05 -15.45
N THR A 151 -32.72 9.75 -15.27
CA THR A 151 -33.05 10.90 -14.62
C THR A 151 -32.19 11.89 -14.95
N ALA A 152 -32.05 11.90 -16.04
CA ALA A 152 -31.32 12.91 -16.54
C ALA A 152 -31.59 14.01 -15.63
N ALA A 153 -32.69 14.14 -15.35
CA ALA A 153 -33.08 15.25 -14.63
C ALA A 153 -32.51 15.22 -13.30
N THR A 154 -32.58 14.18 -12.79
CA THR A 154 -32.33 14.19 -11.47
C THR A 154 -30.99 14.19 -11.22
N VAL A 155 -30.39 14.13 -12.13
CA VAL A 155 -29.19 14.30 -12.01
C VAL A 155 -28.83 15.11 -10.93
N SER A 156 -29.45 16.00 -10.71
CA SER A 156 -29.24 16.92 -9.71
C SER A 156 -28.81 16.14 -8.54
N THR A 157 -28.90 14.95 -8.67
CA THR A 157 -28.69 14.16 -7.59
C THR A 157 -27.26 13.93 -7.44
N ASN A 158 -26.52 14.65 -7.95
CA ASN A 158 -25.14 14.55 -7.77
C ASN A 158 -24.71 14.30 -6.33
N PRO A 159 -25.33 14.89 -5.39
CA PRO A 159 -24.91 14.71 -4.01
C PRO A 159 -24.77 13.26 -3.57
N PRO A 160 -25.73 12.45 -3.87
CA PRO A 160 -25.65 11.05 -3.46
C PRO A 160 -24.47 10.34 -4.08
N GLN A 161 -24.15 10.67 -5.29
CA GLN A 161 -23.06 10.03 -5.98
C GLN A 161 -21.74 10.47 -5.36
N THR A 162 -21.63 11.71 -5.03
CA THR A 162 -20.43 12.24 -4.42
C THR A 162 -20.24 11.60 -3.05
N SER A 163 -21.31 11.41 -2.34
CA SER A 163 -21.23 10.82 -1.02
C SER A 163 -20.69 9.40 -1.11
N LYS A 164 -21.13 8.65 -2.10
CA LYS A 164 -20.64 7.31 -2.25
C LYS A 164 -19.13 7.28 -2.53
N SER A 165 -18.69 8.22 -3.34
CA SER A 165 -17.28 8.29 -3.64
C SER A 165 -16.48 8.59 -2.36
N VAL A 166 -17.01 9.47 -1.53
CA VAL A 166 -16.35 9.84 -0.31
C VAL A 166 -16.31 8.64 0.64
N ASP A 167 -17.40 7.90 0.70
CA ASP A 167 -17.44 6.73 1.57
C ASP A 167 -16.38 5.70 1.16
N ILE A 168 -16.21 5.49 -0.14
CA ILE A 168 -15.21 4.56 -0.62
C ILE A 168 -13.84 5.05 -0.23
N LEU A 169 -13.59 6.35 -0.32
CA LEU A 169 -12.31 6.91 0.04
C LEU A 169 -12.05 6.72 1.53
N GLN A 170 -13.06 6.92 2.34
CA GLN A 170 -12.91 6.72 3.76
C GLN A 170 -12.65 5.28 4.12
N MET A 171 -13.29 4.36 3.44
CA MET A 171 -13.06 2.96 3.68
C MET A 171 -11.63 2.56 3.34
N ILE A 172 -11.06 3.17 2.34
CA ILE A 172 -9.69 2.92 1.96
C ILE A 172 -8.76 3.56 2.99
N LYS A 173 -9.12 4.75 3.47
CA LYS A 173 -8.26 5.44 4.41
C LYS A 173 -8.27 4.84 5.81
N SER A 174 -9.35 4.25 6.20
CA SER A 174 -9.49 3.73 7.55
C SER A 174 -8.75 2.42 7.73
N ALA A 175 -7.88 2.15 6.88
CA ALA A 175 -7.07 0.97 7.04
C ALA A 175 -5.91 1.22 8.02
#